data_f1f7a99b642b2722a45e3d5bd93105d3
#
_entry.id   f1f7a99b642b2722a45e3d5bd93105d3
#
_cell.length_a   1.000
_cell.length_b   1.000
_cell.length_c   1.000
_cell.angle_alpha   90.00
_cell.angle_beta   90.00
_cell.angle_gamma   90.00
#
_symmetry.space_group_name_H-M   'P 1'
#
loop_
_entity.id
_entity.type
_entity.pdbx_description
1 polymer ?
#
loop_
_entity_poly.entity_id
_entity_poly.type
_entity_poly.pdbx_seq_one_letter_code
_entity_poly.pdbx_strand_id
1 'polypeptide(L)'
;MILPADSYIVVNKGNILEIDKKILIDLYQPIIGSKAISLYLTLLNDLEKKYITETFTHHHLLSVLQMSLNDIKMSREKLEGVGLLKTYLKKDNINNYVYVLYNPISANEFLNHPILNIVLYNNVGKKEYEKIIENYKIPRISLKEYEDVTLSFNEVFTSVSSNSFITNEDLTMKNKNKLSFSNFFDMDLLISGIDEKLNVEKVFNEDVKDLILNLSFIYKLDVATMQNLIRASLNEKGMI
;
A
#
# COMPACT_ATOMS: atom_id res chain seq x y z
N MET A 1 -15.86 -9.88 -24.55
CA MET A 1 -15.19 -8.92 -25.48
C MET A 1 -15.62 -7.54 -25.02
N ILE A 2 -14.74 -6.55 -24.95
CA ILE A 2 -15.11 -5.15 -24.64
C ILE A 2 -15.72 -4.55 -25.90
N LEU A 3 -16.82 -3.82 -25.76
CA LEU A 3 -17.44 -3.05 -26.85
C LEU A 3 -17.32 -1.54 -26.58
N PRO A 4 -17.31 -0.69 -27.61
CA PRO A 4 -17.26 0.77 -27.40
C PRO A 4 -18.40 1.32 -26.57
N ALA A 5 -19.59 0.71 -26.65
CA ALA A 5 -20.79 1.09 -25.91
C ALA A 5 -20.82 0.58 -24.46
N ASP A 6 -19.93 -0.37 -24.11
CA ASP A 6 -19.85 -0.86 -22.73
C ASP A 6 -19.47 0.31 -21.79
N SER A 7 -20.15 0.39 -20.67
CA SER A 7 -19.91 1.45 -19.69
C SER A 7 -18.83 1.06 -18.69
N TYR A 8 -18.19 2.07 -18.10
CA TYR A 8 -17.27 1.89 -16.98
C TYR A 8 -17.37 3.03 -15.98
N ILE A 9 -16.99 2.72 -14.74
CA ILE A 9 -16.64 3.67 -13.68
C ILE A 9 -15.24 3.37 -13.20
N VAL A 10 -14.54 4.40 -12.73
CA VAL A 10 -13.20 4.25 -12.12
C VAL A 10 -13.31 4.51 -10.63
N VAL A 11 -12.64 3.68 -9.86
CA VAL A 11 -12.51 3.82 -8.40
C VAL A 11 -11.03 3.88 -8.06
N ASN A 12 -10.61 4.85 -7.26
CA ASN A 12 -9.25 4.91 -6.75
C ASN A 12 -9.21 4.56 -5.26
N LYS A 13 -8.27 3.73 -4.86
CA LYS A 13 -8.06 3.33 -3.47
C LYS A 13 -6.92 4.08 -2.77
N GLY A 14 -6.26 5.00 -3.44
CA GLY A 14 -5.15 5.75 -2.85
C GLY A 14 -4.94 7.10 -3.52
N ASN A 15 -4.15 7.96 -2.90
CA ASN A 15 -3.72 9.22 -3.50
C ASN A 15 -2.40 8.98 -4.23
N ILE A 16 -2.34 9.37 -5.50
CA ILE A 16 -1.12 9.28 -6.32
C ILE A 16 -0.30 10.55 -6.10
N LEU A 17 0.95 10.36 -5.70
CA LEU A 17 1.93 11.42 -5.47
C LEU A 17 2.79 11.62 -6.73
N GLU A 18 3.55 12.73 -6.78
CA GLU A 18 4.47 12.98 -7.88
C GLU A 18 5.57 11.90 -8.00
N ILE A 19 6.01 11.36 -6.86
CA ILE A 19 6.97 10.25 -6.85
C ILE A 19 6.38 8.98 -7.51
N ASP A 20 5.09 8.72 -7.35
CA ASP A 20 4.41 7.58 -7.96
C ASP A 20 4.41 7.70 -9.48
N LYS A 21 4.23 8.91 -10.02
CA LYS A 21 4.31 9.17 -11.46
C LYS A 21 5.70 8.88 -12.01
N LYS A 22 6.74 9.26 -11.26
CA LYS A 22 8.13 8.93 -11.62
C LYS A 22 8.36 7.42 -11.63
N ILE A 23 7.90 6.72 -10.60
CA ILE A 23 7.97 5.25 -10.51
C ILE A 23 7.26 4.59 -11.71
N LEU A 24 6.06 5.08 -12.08
CA LEU A 24 5.32 4.57 -13.23
C LEU A 24 6.13 4.68 -14.53
N ILE A 25 6.82 5.80 -14.74
CA ILE A 25 7.61 6.03 -15.96
C ILE A 25 8.92 5.25 -15.94
N ASP A 26 9.67 5.31 -14.84
CA ASP A 26 11.02 4.74 -14.76
C ASP A 26 10.99 3.20 -14.64
N LEU A 27 10.02 2.64 -13.89
CA LEU A 27 10.03 1.23 -13.51
C LEU A 27 8.94 0.42 -14.23
N TYR A 28 7.71 0.93 -14.32
CA TYR A 28 6.61 0.19 -14.93
C TYR A 28 6.53 0.33 -16.44
N GLN A 29 6.74 1.54 -16.97
CA GLN A 29 6.63 1.77 -18.42
C GLN A 29 7.54 0.87 -19.26
N PRO A 30 8.79 0.60 -18.88
CA PRO A 30 9.63 -0.33 -19.62
C PRO A 30 9.08 -1.76 -19.67
N ILE A 31 8.23 -2.14 -18.72
CA ILE A 31 7.61 -3.47 -18.65
C ILE A 31 6.31 -3.52 -19.45
N ILE A 32 5.40 -2.58 -19.17
CA ILE A 32 4.03 -2.65 -19.70
C ILE A 32 3.82 -1.79 -20.97
N GLY A 33 4.76 -0.89 -21.26
CA GLY A 33 4.72 -0.01 -22.42
C GLY A 33 3.91 1.28 -22.20
N SER A 34 4.17 2.27 -23.06
CA SER A 34 3.58 3.61 -22.97
C SER A 34 2.05 3.62 -23.08
N LYS A 35 1.45 2.76 -23.92
CA LYS A 35 0.00 2.67 -24.08
C LYS A 35 -0.71 2.31 -22.77
N ALA A 36 -0.15 1.37 -22.00
CA ALA A 36 -0.70 0.98 -20.72
C ALA A 36 -0.58 2.11 -19.67
N ILE A 37 0.57 2.80 -19.64
CA ILE A 37 0.74 3.98 -18.76
C ILE A 37 -0.24 5.10 -19.15
N SER A 38 -0.41 5.36 -20.43
CA SER A 38 -1.37 6.38 -20.90
C SER A 38 -2.80 6.03 -20.48
N LEU A 39 -3.21 4.76 -20.58
CA LEU A 39 -4.50 4.29 -20.10
C LEU A 39 -4.65 4.52 -18.58
N TYR A 40 -3.65 4.14 -17.79
CA TYR A 40 -3.66 4.34 -16.35
C TYR A 40 -3.81 5.82 -15.96
N LEU A 41 -3.02 6.70 -16.59
CA LEU A 41 -3.05 8.14 -16.32
C LEU A 41 -4.37 8.78 -16.77
N THR A 42 -4.98 8.32 -17.86
CA THR A 42 -6.29 8.79 -18.31
C THR A 42 -7.38 8.40 -17.33
N LEU A 43 -7.42 7.13 -16.92
CA LEU A 43 -8.37 6.66 -15.90
C LEU A 43 -8.20 7.42 -14.57
N LEU A 44 -6.96 7.74 -14.21
CA LEU A 44 -6.66 8.55 -13.03
C LEU A 44 -7.14 9.99 -13.18
N ASN A 45 -6.95 10.59 -14.35
CA ASN A 45 -7.40 11.95 -14.65
C ASN A 45 -8.94 12.05 -14.65
N ASP A 46 -9.64 11.02 -15.12
CA ASP A 46 -11.10 10.96 -15.11
C ASP A 46 -11.70 11.02 -13.70
N LEU A 47 -10.93 10.61 -12.69
CA LEU A 47 -11.33 10.73 -11.27
C LEU A 47 -11.36 12.17 -10.78
N GLU A 48 -10.64 13.09 -11.41
CA GLU A 48 -10.42 14.46 -10.96
C GLU A 48 -10.01 14.48 -9.47
N LYS A 49 -10.86 15.06 -8.60
CA LYS A 49 -10.65 15.07 -7.13
C LYS A 49 -11.59 14.11 -6.39
N LYS A 50 -12.25 13.23 -7.12
CA LYS A 50 -13.22 12.27 -6.57
C LYS A 50 -12.57 10.89 -6.43
N TYR A 51 -13.12 10.07 -5.56
CA TYR A 51 -12.69 8.67 -5.43
C TYR A 51 -13.40 7.73 -6.39
N ILE A 52 -14.51 8.18 -6.99
CA ILE A 52 -15.33 7.43 -7.95
C ILE A 52 -15.75 8.39 -9.06
N THR A 53 -15.62 7.97 -10.32
CA THR A 53 -16.05 8.75 -11.47
C THR A 53 -17.56 8.69 -11.68
N GLU A 54 -18.06 9.56 -12.54
CA GLU A 54 -19.31 9.35 -13.27
C GLU A 54 -19.16 8.15 -14.22
N THR A 55 -20.26 7.71 -14.81
CA THR A 55 -20.25 6.59 -15.76
C THR A 55 -19.82 7.09 -17.14
N PHE A 56 -18.72 6.51 -17.65
CA PHE A 56 -18.24 6.73 -19.00
C PHE A 56 -18.53 5.50 -19.89
N THR A 57 -18.38 5.64 -21.22
CA THR A 57 -18.33 4.52 -22.14
C THR A 57 -16.91 4.32 -22.66
N HIS A 58 -16.58 3.11 -23.13
CA HIS A 58 -15.26 2.85 -23.70
C HIS A 58 -14.97 3.70 -24.95
N HIS A 59 -16.01 4.27 -25.58
CA HIS A 59 -15.84 5.25 -26.65
C HIS A 59 -15.05 6.49 -26.19
N HIS A 60 -15.22 6.92 -24.91
CA HIS A 60 -14.42 7.99 -24.33
C HIS A 60 -12.93 7.65 -24.39
N LEU A 61 -12.53 6.45 -23.93
CA LEU A 61 -11.12 6.02 -23.96
C LEU A 61 -10.57 5.93 -25.39
N LEU A 62 -11.37 5.44 -26.35
CA LEU A 62 -10.97 5.41 -27.78
C LEU A 62 -10.67 6.81 -28.29
N SER A 63 -11.51 7.78 -27.95
CA SER A 63 -11.39 9.16 -28.43
C SER A 63 -10.23 9.90 -27.76
N VAL A 64 -10.09 9.78 -26.44
CA VAL A 64 -9.05 10.51 -25.67
C VAL A 64 -7.67 9.93 -25.94
N LEU A 65 -7.53 8.61 -25.92
CA LEU A 65 -6.24 7.95 -26.08
C LEU A 65 -5.82 7.76 -27.54
N GLN A 66 -6.74 7.95 -28.51
CA GLN A 66 -6.50 7.66 -29.93
C GLN A 66 -5.97 6.23 -30.14
N MET A 67 -6.50 5.29 -29.36
CA MET A 67 -6.12 3.86 -29.37
C MET A 67 -7.26 3.02 -29.94
N SER A 68 -6.92 1.88 -30.54
CA SER A 68 -7.91 0.87 -30.89
C SER A 68 -8.47 0.16 -29.66
N LEU A 69 -9.64 -0.43 -29.80
CA LEU A 69 -10.25 -1.22 -28.69
C LEU A 69 -9.35 -2.38 -28.24
N ASN A 70 -8.62 -2.98 -29.19
CA ASN A 70 -7.65 -4.02 -28.87
C ASN A 70 -6.45 -3.48 -28.08
N ASP A 71 -5.97 -2.27 -28.42
CA ASP A 71 -4.90 -1.62 -27.64
C ASP A 71 -5.35 -1.35 -26.18
N ILE A 72 -6.59 -0.86 -26.01
CA ILE A 72 -7.15 -0.62 -24.67
C ILE A 72 -7.25 -1.94 -23.89
N LYS A 73 -7.74 -3.01 -24.54
CA LYS A 73 -7.83 -4.33 -23.91
C LYS A 73 -6.45 -4.83 -23.47
N MET A 74 -5.46 -4.81 -24.38
CA MET A 74 -4.10 -5.26 -24.08
C MET A 74 -3.44 -4.40 -23.01
N SER A 75 -3.66 -3.09 -23.03
CA SER A 75 -3.14 -2.16 -22.02
C SER A 75 -3.74 -2.44 -20.64
N ARG A 76 -5.04 -2.69 -20.57
CA ARG A 76 -5.74 -3.09 -19.34
C ARG A 76 -5.16 -4.38 -18.76
N GLU A 77 -5.02 -5.43 -19.61
CA GLU A 77 -4.47 -6.73 -19.20
C GLU A 77 -3.03 -6.60 -18.66
N LYS A 78 -2.22 -5.72 -19.23
CA LYS A 78 -0.88 -5.41 -18.74
C LYS A 78 -0.91 -4.71 -17.37
N LEU A 79 -1.81 -3.74 -17.18
CA LEU A 79 -1.99 -3.06 -15.89
C LEU A 79 -2.46 -4.03 -14.81
N GLU A 80 -3.37 -4.95 -15.15
CA GLU A 80 -3.82 -6.02 -14.27
C GLU A 80 -2.65 -6.94 -13.87
N GLY A 81 -1.83 -7.32 -14.84
CA GLY A 81 -0.69 -8.21 -14.63
C GLY A 81 0.38 -7.67 -13.68
N VAL A 82 0.54 -6.35 -13.61
CA VAL A 82 1.49 -5.69 -12.68
C VAL A 82 0.83 -5.15 -11.41
N GLY A 83 -0.46 -5.41 -11.21
CA GLY A 83 -1.19 -5.05 -10.00
C GLY A 83 -1.61 -3.57 -9.89
N LEU A 84 -1.50 -2.79 -10.95
CA LEU A 84 -1.93 -1.39 -10.98
C LEU A 84 -3.44 -1.22 -11.21
N LEU A 85 -4.12 -2.26 -11.67
CA LEU A 85 -5.54 -2.25 -11.98
C LEU A 85 -6.21 -3.56 -11.56
N LYS A 86 -7.44 -3.48 -11.06
CA LYS A 86 -8.37 -4.61 -11.00
C LYS A 86 -9.64 -4.27 -11.76
N THR A 87 -10.11 -5.21 -12.55
CA THR A 87 -11.32 -5.07 -13.37
C THR A 87 -12.42 -5.97 -12.83
N TYR A 88 -13.58 -5.38 -12.62
CA TYR A 88 -14.81 -6.12 -12.31
C TYR A 88 -15.81 -5.90 -13.43
N LEU A 89 -16.60 -6.91 -13.74
CA LEU A 89 -17.58 -6.91 -14.82
C LEU A 89 -18.94 -7.37 -14.31
N LYS A 90 -19.94 -6.52 -14.51
CA LYS A 90 -21.34 -6.89 -14.43
C LYS A 90 -21.86 -7.07 -15.86
N LYS A 91 -22.24 -8.30 -16.20
CA LYS A 91 -22.86 -8.64 -17.51
C LYS A 91 -24.33 -8.26 -17.47
N ASP A 92 -24.70 -7.43 -18.43
CA ASP A 92 -26.08 -7.00 -18.67
C ASP A 92 -26.26 -6.83 -20.19
N ASN A 93 -27.38 -6.25 -20.65
CA ASN A 93 -27.57 -5.90 -22.06
C ASN A 93 -26.44 -5.01 -22.60
N ILE A 94 -25.94 -4.08 -21.76
CA ILE A 94 -24.70 -3.33 -21.92
C ILE A 94 -23.83 -3.73 -20.74
N ASN A 95 -22.61 -4.21 -21.02
CA ASN A 95 -21.70 -4.59 -19.95
C ASN A 95 -21.26 -3.36 -19.15
N ASN A 96 -21.20 -3.52 -17.83
CA ASN A 96 -20.76 -2.47 -16.92
C ASN A 96 -19.46 -2.90 -16.25
N TYR A 97 -18.40 -2.13 -16.47
CA TYR A 97 -17.07 -2.37 -15.89
C TYR A 97 -16.84 -1.48 -14.68
N VAL A 98 -16.10 -2.00 -13.70
CA VAL A 98 -15.53 -1.21 -12.61
C VAL A 98 -14.02 -1.38 -12.67
N TYR A 99 -13.32 -0.30 -12.90
CA TYR A 99 -11.86 -0.21 -12.92
C TYR A 99 -11.38 0.32 -11.58
N VAL A 100 -10.72 -0.52 -10.78
CA VAL A 100 -10.17 -0.14 -9.49
C VAL A 100 -8.67 0.09 -9.67
N LEU A 101 -8.24 1.34 -9.54
CA LEU A 101 -6.83 1.74 -9.62
C LEU A 101 -6.13 1.51 -8.29
N TYR A 102 -4.89 1.07 -8.37
CA TYR A 102 -3.96 0.93 -7.24
C TYR A 102 -2.72 1.77 -7.51
N ASN A 103 -2.14 2.32 -6.44
CA ASN A 103 -0.86 3.01 -6.53
C ASN A 103 0.27 2.05 -6.93
N PRO A 104 1.30 2.54 -7.63
CA PRO A 104 2.51 1.76 -7.79
C PRO A 104 3.12 1.43 -6.43
N ILE A 105 3.78 0.29 -6.31
CA ILE A 105 4.57 -0.04 -5.12
C ILE A 105 5.79 0.87 -5.06
N SER A 106 6.37 1.04 -3.89
CA SER A 106 7.57 1.87 -3.74
C SER A 106 8.72 1.36 -4.63
N ALA A 107 9.64 2.25 -5.02
CA ALA A 107 10.79 1.86 -5.83
C ALA A 107 11.64 0.76 -5.14
N ASN A 108 11.77 0.83 -3.82
CA ASN A 108 12.49 -0.20 -3.06
C ASN A 108 11.79 -1.56 -3.13
N GLU A 109 10.48 -1.60 -2.94
CA GLU A 109 9.70 -2.85 -3.07
C GLU A 109 9.75 -3.40 -4.49
N PHE A 110 9.65 -2.52 -5.50
CA PHE A 110 9.74 -2.91 -6.91
C PHE A 110 11.10 -3.54 -7.25
N LEU A 111 12.19 -2.89 -6.88
CA LEU A 111 13.57 -3.36 -7.15
C LEU A 111 13.93 -4.62 -6.35
N ASN A 112 13.27 -4.88 -5.24
CA ASN A 112 13.39 -6.13 -4.48
C ASN A 112 12.40 -7.21 -4.94
N HIS A 113 11.43 -6.87 -5.82
CA HIS A 113 10.45 -7.84 -6.30
C HIS A 113 11.10 -8.79 -7.32
N PRO A 114 11.12 -10.10 -7.07
CA PRO A 114 11.94 -11.06 -7.85
C PRO A 114 11.56 -11.11 -9.33
N ILE A 115 10.29 -10.93 -9.67
CA ILE A 115 9.82 -11.00 -11.07
C ILE A 115 9.94 -9.64 -11.73
N LEU A 116 9.41 -8.56 -11.14
CA LEU A 116 9.37 -7.23 -11.77
C LEU A 116 10.78 -6.71 -12.04
N ASN A 117 11.70 -6.91 -11.10
CA ASN A 117 13.08 -6.50 -11.23
C ASN A 117 13.81 -7.20 -12.40
N ILE A 118 13.63 -8.52 -12.53
CA ILE A 118 14.23 -9.29 -13.63
C ILE A 118 13.66 -8.86 -14.99
N VAL A 119 12.34 -8.66 -15.07
CA VAL A 119 11.71 -8.22 -16.33
C VAL A 119 12.17 -6.81 -16.69
N LEU A 120 12.27 -5.89 -15.72
CA LEU A 120 12.84 -4.57 -15.96
C LEU A 120 14.26 -4.67 -16.53
N TYR A 121 15.15 -5.41 -15.85
CA TYR A 121 16.53 -5.60 -16.31
C TYR A 121 16.62 -6.13 -17.74
N ASN A 122 15.80 -7.15 -18.07
CA ASN A 122 15.80 -7.75 -19.40
C ASN A 122 15.30 -6.79 -20.48
N ASN A 123 14.36 -5.90 -20.16
CA ASN A 123 13.77 -4.98 -21.13
C ASN A 123 14.65 -3.76 -21.39
N VAL A 124 15.30 -3.21 -20.35
CA VAL A 124 16.11 -1.98 -20.50
C VAL A 124 17.61 -2.26 -20.72
N GLY A 125 18.08 -3.44 -20.35
CA GLY A 125 19.48 -3.84 -20.40
C GLY A 125 20.32 -3.23 -19.28
N LYS A 126 21.54 -3.78 -19.10
CA LYS A 126 22.42 -3.48 -17.96
C LYS A 126 22.66 -2.00 -17.72
N LYS A 127 23.07 -1.28 -18.77
CA LYS A 127 23.50 0.13 -18.66
C LYS A 127 22.38 1.06 -18.19
N GLU A 128 21.17 0.89 -18.74
CA GLU A 128 20.03 1.72 -18.37
C GLU A 128 19.47 1.32 -17.00
N TYR A 129 19.48 0.03 -16.70
CA TYR A 129 19.09 -0.48 -15.40
C TYR A 129 19.98 0.07 -14.26
N GLU A 130 21.31 0.13 -14.46
CA GLU A 130 22.24 0.72 -13.48
C GLU A 130 21.94 2.20 -13.20
N LYS A 131 21.57 2.99 -14.25
CA LYS A 131 21.16 4.38 -14.08
C LYS A 131 19.85 4.50 -13.30
N ILE A 132 18.88 3.65 -13.62
CA ILE A 132 17.60 3.62 -12.91
C ILE A 132 17.83 3.36 -11.42
N ILE A 133 18.60 2.33 -11.08
CA ILE A 133 18.95 2.04 -9.66
C ILE A 133 19.60 3.23 -9.00
N GLU A 134 20.56 3.90 -9.68
CA GLU A 134 21.27 5.05 -9.11
C GLU A 134 20.31 6.17 -8.71
N ASN A 135 19.26 6.42 -9.50
CA ASN A 135 18.23 7.42 -9.20
C ASN A 135 17.41 7.12 -7.94
N TYR A 136 17.36 5.86 -7.51
CA TYR A 136 16.60 5.42 -6.34
C TYR A 136 17.49 5.00 -5.16
N LYS A 137 18.81 5.09 -5.30
CA LYS A 137 19.72 4.87 -4.18
C LYS A 137 19.58 5.97 -3.13
N ILE A 138 19.25 5.57 -1.92
CA ILE A 138 19.29 6.46 -0.77
C ILE A 138 20.74 6.50 -0.28
N PRO A 139 21.39 7.68 -0.22
CA PRO A 139 22.75 7.80 0.35
C PRO A 139 22.75 7.28 1.80
N ARG A 140 23.59 6.30 2.08
CA ARG A 140 23.76 5.82 3.45
C ARG A 140 24.75 6.70 4.17
N ILE A 141 24.28 7.45 5.15
CA ILE A 141 25.14 8.18 6.09
C ILE A 141 25.54 7.21 7.20
N SER A 142 26.83 7.12 7.52
CA SER A 142 27.27 6.34 8.67
C SER A 142 26.95 7.12 9.94
N LEU A 143 26.03 6.60 10.75
CA LEU A 143 25.65 7.19 12.03
C LEU A 143 26.48 6.64 13.20
N LYS A 144 27.57 5.89 12.94
CA LYS A 144 28.37 5.24 13.99
C LYS A 144 29.00 6.20 15.00
N GLU A 145 29.24 7.44 14.59
CA GLU A 145 29.86 8.49 15.41
C GLU A 145 28.83 9.49 15.97
N TYR A 146 27.54 9.26 15.70
CA TYR A 146 26.44 10.10 16.16
C TYR A 146 25.68 9.41 17.28
N GLU A 147 25.31 10.17 18.29
CA GLU A 147 24.41 9.72 19.35
C GLU A 147 22.95 10.00 18.93
N ASP A 148 22.07 9.03 19.17
CA ASP A 148 20.64 9.24 18.95
C ASP A 148 20.05 10.04 20.11
N VAL A 149 19.76 11.31 19.86
CA VAL A 149 19.16 12.27 20.80
C VAL A 149 17.65 12.44 20.55
N THR A 150 17.00 11.51 19.86
CA THR A 150 15.59 11.57 19.54
C THR A 150 14.77 11.49 20.82
N LEU A 151 13.95 12.51 21.08
CA LEU A 151 13.01 12.52 22.17
C LEU A 151 11.83 11.59 21.87
N SER A 152 11.36 10.89 22.89
CA SER A 152 10.14 10.08 22.80
C SER A 152 8.89 10.98 22.83
N PHE A 153 7.75 10.43 22.39
CA PHE A 153 6.47 11.14 22.44
C PHE A 153 6.16 11.71 23.83
N ASN A 154 6.39 10.92 24.88
CA ASN A 154 6.09 11.31 26.26
C ASN A 154 7.05 12.36 26.83
N GLU A 155 8.23 12.54 26.25
CA GLU A 155 9.17 13.61 26.63
C GLU A 155 8.79 14.95 26.02
N VAL A 156 8.05 14.93 24.89
CA VAL A 156 7.66 16.14 24.14
C VAL A 156 6.22 16.54 24.45
N PHE A 157 5.33 15.56 24.58
CA PHE A 157 3.90 15.79 24.75
C PHE A 157 3.44 15.32 26.13
N THR A 158 2.86 16.23 26.91
CA THR A 158 2.12 15.87 28.12
C THR A 158 0.84 15.12 27.73
N SER A 159 0.64 13.92 28.26
CA SER A 159 -0.57 13.14 28.03
C SER A 159 -1.80 13.95 28.47
N VAL A 160 -2.62 14.34 27.49
CA VAL A 160 -3.95 14.87 27.78
C VAL A 160 -4.77 13.72 28.37
N SER A 161 -5.27 13.90 29.58
CA SER A 161 -6.12 12.90 30.24
C SER A 161 -7.28 12.50 29.32
N SER A 162 -7.51 11.23 29.22
CA SER A 162 -8.28 10.45 28.25
C SER A 162 -9.81 10.66 28.23
N ASN A 163 -10.31 11.88 28.31
CA ASN A 163 -11.75 12.14 28.31
C ASN A 163 -12.33 12.66 26.98
N SER A 164 -11.58 12.58 25.90
CA SER A 164 -12.10 12.90 24.56
C SER A 164 -11.52 11.93 23.51
N PHE A 165 -11.87 10.66 23.61
CA PHE A 165 -11.77 9.80 22.43
C PHE A 165 -12.89 10.23 21.48
N ILE A 166 -12.52 10.93 20.41
CA ILE A 166 -13.37 11.01 19.22
C ILE A 166 -13.41 9.58 18.70
N THR A 167 -14.51 8.89 18.88
CA THR A 167 -14.76 7.58 18.27
C THR A 167 -14.82 7.77 16.78
N ASN A 168 -13.82 7.23 16.08
CA ASN A 168 -13.64 7.30 14.64
C ASN A 168 -14.69 6.48 13.87
N GLU A 169 -15.97 6.69 14.07
CA GLU A 169 -17.00 6.11 13.20
C GLU A 169 -17.13 6.88 11.87
N ASP A 170 -16.65 8.13 11.79
CA ASP A 170 -16.74 8.96 10.58
C ASP A 170 -15.51 8.95 9.66
N LEU A 171 -14.42 8.26 10.03
CA LEU A 171 -13.24 8.12 9.17
C LEU A 171 -13.17 6.72 8.56
N THR A 172 -14.12 6.39 7.69
CA THR A 172 -14.13 5.16 6.89
C THR A 172 -13.04 5.11 5.79
N MET A 173 -12.01 5.92 5.91
CA MET A 173 -10.79 5.76 5.13
C MET A 173 -9.76 4.98 5.94
N LYS A 174 -9.88 3.65 5.94
CA LYS A 174 -8.76 2.79 6.31
C LYS A 174 -7.63 2.99 5.28
N ASN A 175 -6.84 4.03 5.47
CA ASN A 175 -5.51 4.10 4.87
C ASN A 175 -4.74 2.89 5.40
N LYS A 176 -4.70 1.81 4.60
CA LYS A 176 -3.78 0.69 4.82
C LYS A 176 -2.35 1.07 4.38
N ASN A 177 -1.88 2.24 4.75
CA ASN A 177 -0.47 2.39 5.02
C ASN A 177 -0.28 1.86 6.44
N LYS A 178 -0.33 0.55 6.62
CA LYS A 178 0.31 -0.09 7.76
C LYS A 178 1.78 0.29 7.64
N LEU A 179 2.18 1.33 8.38
CA LEU A 179 3.57 1.43 8.80
C LEU A 179 3.84 0.05 9.41
N SER A 180 4.65 -0.76 8.74
CA SER A 180 4.99 -2.07 9.27
C SER A 180 5.95 -1.85 10.43
N PHE A 181 5.41 -1.67 11.62
CA PHE A 181 6.18 -1.58 12.88
C PHE A 181 6.83 -2.91 13.26
N SER A 182 6.62 -3.97 12.44
CA SER A 182 7.17 -5.30 12.63
C SER A 182 8.70 -5.36 12.78
N ASN A 183 9.42 -4.33 12.31
CA ASN A 183 10.88 -4.29 12.43
C ASN A 183 11.37 -3.67 13.76
N PHE A 184 10.48 -3.15 14.61
CA PHE A 184 10.84 -2.48 15.85
C PHE A 184 10.49 -3.30 17.10
N PHE A 185 9.67 -4.35 16.97
CA PHE A 185 9.21 -5.13 18.08
C PHE A 185 9.04 -6.60 17.69
N ASP A 186 9.72 -7.49 18.42
CA ASP A 186 9.71 -8.93 18.14
C ASP A 186 8.47 -9.58 18.80
N MET A 187 7.41 -9.75 18.00
CA MET A 187 6.15 -10.37 18.46
C MET A 187 6.31 -11.86 18.75
N ASP A 188 7.22 -12.56 18.08
CA ASP A 188 7.42 -13.99 18.29
C ASP A 188 8.12 -14.22 19.64
N LEU A 189 9.09 -13.35 19.95
CA LEU A 189 9.75 -13.34 21.26
C LEU A 189 8.78 -12.94 22.39
N LEU A 190 7.86 -12.00 22.14
CA LEU A 190 6.81 -11.63 23.08
C LEU A 190 5.92 -12.84 23.41
N ILE A 191 5.40 -13.50 22.39
CA ILE A 191 4.48 -14.63 22.52
C ILE A 191 5.15 -15.82 23.20
N SER A 192 6.41 -16.11 22.87
CA SER A 192 7.16 -17.21 23.44
C SER A 192 7.43 -17.07 24.95
N GLY A 193 7.42 -15.86 25.46
CA GLY A 193 7.63 -15.57 26.89
C GLY A 193 6.36 -15.54 27.73
N ILE A 194 5.18 -15.70 27.15
CA ILE A 194 3.90 -15.74 27.84
C ILE A 194 3.49 -17.22 28.05
N ASP A 195 2.90 -17.53 29.22
CA ASP A 195 2.62 -18.88 29.67
C ASP A 195 1.92 -19.75 28.60
N GLU A 196 2.42 -21.00 28.39
CA GLU A 196 1.89 -21.99 27.45
C GLU A 196 0.43 -22.42 27.70
N LYS A 197 -0.15 -22.05 28.84
CA LYS A 197 -1.54 -22.37 29.21
C LYS A 197 -2.57 -21.45 28.54
N LEU A 198 -2.14 -20.37 27.91
CA LEU A 198 -3.01 -19.41 27.24
C LEU A 198 -3.28 -19.85 25.80
N ASN A 199 -4.53 -19.77 25.37
CA ASN A 199 -4.88 -20.00 23.98
C ASN A 199 -4.42 -18.79 23.13
N VAL A 200 -3.18 -18.86 22.65
CA VAL A 200 -2.46 -17.79 21.96
C VAL A 200 -3.29 -17.21 20.80
N GLU A 201 -3.97 -18.05 20.02
CA GLU A 201 -4.78 -17.61 18.88
C GLU A 201 -6.01 -16.78 19.28
N LYS A 202 -6.58 -17.03 20.46
CA LYS A 202 -7.73 -16.26 20.95
C LYS A 202 -7.32 -14.95 21.62
N VAL A 203 -6.17 -14.93 22.28
CA VAL A 203 -5.67 -13.77 23.01
C VAL A 203 -4.99 -12.78 22.07
N PHE A 204 -4.20 -13.27 21.11
CA PHE A 204 -3.44 -12.45 20.17
C PHE A 204 -4.08 -12.39 18.77
N ASN A 205 -5.34 -11.95 18.73
CA ASN A 205 -5.98 -11.63 17.45
C ASN A 205 -5.29 -10.42 16.77
N GLU A 206 -5.61 -10.14 15.51
CA GLU A 206 -4.98 -9.06 14.75
C GLU A 206 -5.13 -7.68 15.41
N ASP A 207 -6.26 -7.41 16.05
CA ASP A 207 -6.51 -6.13 16.72
C ASP A 207 -5.62 -5.97 17.98
N VAL A 208 -5.43 -7.05 18.74
CA VAL A 208 -4.54 -7.05 19.92
C VAL A 208 -3.07 -6.94 19.51
N LYS A 209 -2.65 -7.60 18.43
CA LYS A 209 -1.30 -7.46 17.90
C LYS A 209 -1.03 -6.02 17.46
N ASP A 210 -1.94 -5.41 16.72
CA ASP A 210 -1.83 -4.02 16.30
C ASP A 210 -1.80 -3.06 17.51
N LEU A 211 -2.57 -3.31 18.57
CA LEU A 211 -2.53 -2.54 19.81
C LEU A 211 -1.18 -2.65 20.50
N ILE A 212 -0.64 -3.87 20.64
CA ILE A 212 0.67 -4.11 21.27
C ILE A 212 1.78 -3.39 20.49
N LEU A 213 1.78 -3.49 19.16
CA LEU A 213 2.75 -2.80 18.31
C LEU A 213 2.66 -1.27 18.47
N ASN A 214 1.45 -0.73 18.51
CA ASN A 214 1.25 0.71 18.72
C ASN A 214 1.73 1.16 20.10
N LEU A 215 1.42 0.42 21.16
CA LEU A 215 1.87 0.73 22.51
C LEU A 215 3.39 0.62 22.64
N SER A 216 3.99 -0.43 22.09
CA SER A 216 5.45 -0.60 22.10
C SER A 216 6.16 0.55 21.39
N PHE A 217 5.61 1.02 20.28
CA PHE A 217 6.16 2.14 19.53
C PHE A 217 6.00 3.48 20.29
N ILE A 218 4.79 3.79 20.77
CA ILE A 218 4.48 5.06 21.45
C ILE A 218 5.29 5.20 22.75
N TYR A 219 5.37 4.13 23.53
CA TYR A 219 6.01 4.15 24.86
C TYR A 219 7.43 3.59 24.88
N LYS A 220 8.01 3.22 23.70
CA LYS A 220 9.33 2.59 23.56
C LYS A 220 9.50 1.40 24.52
N LEU A 221 8.46 0.57 24.66
CA LEU A 221 8.47 -0.58 25.55
C LEU A 221 9.30 -1.70 24.93
N ASP A 222 10.18 -2.28 25.71
CA ASP A 222 10.87 -3.52 25.37
C ASP A 222 9.94 -4.74 25.54
N VAL A 223 10.35 -5.88 24.98
CA VAL A 223 9.55 -7.11 25.01
C VAL A 223 9.28 -7.56 26.44
N ALA A 224 10.26 -7.45 27.36
CA ALA A 224 10.14 -7.87 28.75
C ALA A 224 9.11 -7.03 29.52
N THR A 225 9.13 -5.71 29.34
CA THR A 225 8.16 -4.80 29.95
C THR A 225 6.76 -5.05 29.40
N MET A 226 6.62 -5.27 28.10
CA MET A 226 5.34 -5.60 27.48
C MET A 226 4.78 -6.94 27.97
N GLN A 227 5.61 -7.97 28.15
CA GLN A 227 5.21 -9.26 28.76
C GLN A 227 4.65 -9.06 30.16
N ASN A 228 5.28 -8.22 30.98
CA ASN A 228 4.80 -7.94 32.36
C ASN A 228 3.45 -7.20 32.32
N LEU A 229 3.26 -6.24 31.43
CA LEU A 229 2.00 -5.53 31.27
C LEU A 229 0.87 -6.47 30.82
N ILE A 230 1.13 -7.34 29.85
CA ILE A 230 0.16 -8.34 29.38
C ILE A 230 -0.21 -9.29 30.52
N ARG A 231 0.78 -9.82 31.27
CA ARG A 231 0.52 -10.68 32.44
C ARG A 231 -0.34 -9.99 33.50
N ALA A 232 -0.12 -8.70 33.75
CA ALA A 232 -0.92 -7.91 34.70
C ALA A 232 -2.34 -7.62 34.17
N SER A 233 -2.53 -7.58 32.85
CA SER A 233 -3.83 -7.29 32.20
C SER A 233 -4.71 -8.52 32.03
N LEU A 234 -4.14 -9.73 32.08
CA LEU A 234 -4.90 -10.98 31.95
C LEU A 234 -5.83 -11.17 33.15
N ASN A 235 -7.11 -11.33 32.89
CA ASN A 235 -8.11 -11.66 33.89
C ASN A 235 -8.07 -13.17 34.24
N GLU A 236 -8.86 -13.58 35.25
CA GLU A 236 -8.94 -14.98 35.66
C GLU A 236 -9.37 -15.97 34.54
N LYS A 237 -9.94 -15.46 33.48
CA LYS A 237 -10.31 -16.24 32.25
C LYS A 237 -9.23 -16.24 31.17
N GLY A 238 -8.08 -15.61 31.40
CA GLY A 238 -6.99 -15.54 30.48
C GLY A 238 -7.29 -14.71 29.21
N MET A 239 -8.11 -13.67 29.32
CA MET A 239 -8.41 -12.71 28.26
C MET A 239 -7.90 -11.33 28.68
N ILE A 240 -7.38 -10.59 27.69
CA ILE A 240 -6.95 -9.19 27.84
C ILE A 240 -8.17 -8.27 27.76
#